data_ebd41e030c23ebba75599b77a547f03c
#
_entry.id   ebd41e030c23ebba75599b77a547f03c
#
_cell.length_a   1.000
_cell.length_b   1.000
_cell.length_c   1.000
_cell.angle_alpha   90.00
_cell.angle_beta   90.00
_cell.angle_gamma   90.00
#
_symmetry.space_group_name_H-M   'P 1'
#
loop_
_entity.id
_entity.type
_entity.pdbx_description
1 polymer ?
#
loop_
_entity_poly.entity_id
_entity_poly.type
_entity_poly.pdbx_seq_one_letter_code
_entity_poly.pdbx_strand_id
1 'polypeptide(L)'
;MKIIITGNPNYEGLCKGLYEAYNGNQLEFIGRHNGWDMQDLDAVADYIKDYDVFVNSLLIPDNGQEELLHKVYKTFKGSHIINISSTTSYWGDGYSPKGYFESKTALDNASKTYSQYCAFGDSKIRVSNIAFGQLDSKKTNDNSNSKKISLLDAGK
;
A
#
# COMPACT_ATOMS: atom_id res chain seq x y z
N MET A 1 16.07 -11.32 -1.68
CA MET A 1 14.74 -10.86 -1.18
C MET A 1 14.02 -10.23 -2.36
N LYS A 2 12.85 -10.74 -2.72
CA LYS A 2 12.01 -10.21 -3.80
C LYS A 2 10.90 -9.37 -3.20
N ILE A 3 10.82 -8.11 -3.61
CA ILE A 3 9.81 -7.16 -3.11
C ILE A 3 8.92 -6.74 -4.25
N ILE A 4 7.61 -6.84 -4.07
CA ILE A 4 6.62 -6.39 -5.03
C ILE A 4 5.74 -5.28 -4.45
N ILE A 5 5.44 -4.28 -5.26
CA ILE A 5 4.71 -3.08 -4.86
C ILE A 5 3.57 -2.83 -5.85
N THR A 6 2.35 -2.67 -5.36
CA THR A 6 1.27 -2.17 -6.20
C THR A 6 1.39 -0.67 -6.36
N GLY A 7 1.57 -0.16 -7.60
CA GLY A 7 1.71 1.26 -7.87
C GLY A 7 2.52 1.56 -9.12
N ASN A 8 2.72 2.84 -9.39
CA ASN A 8 3.46 3.31 -10.57
C ASN A 8 4.69 4.13 -10.14
N PRO A 9 5.93 3.64 -10.35
CA PRO A 9 7.16 4.35 -9.98
C PRO A 9 7.42 5.60 -10.84
N ASN A 10 6.78 5.70 -12.01
CA ASN A 10 6.95 6.85 -12.91
C ASN A 10 6.04 8.03 -12.53
N TYR A 11 5.15 7.84 -11.55
CA TYR A 11 4.23 8.89 -11.10
C TYR A 11 4.67 9.45 -9.77
N GLU A 12 4.71 10.76 -9.62
CA GLU A 12 5.09 11.42 -8.37
C GLU A 12 4.22 10.95 -7.21
N GLY A 13 4.86 10.38 -6.19
CA GLY A 13 4.24 9.81 -5.02
C GLY A 13 5.16 8.82 -4.32
N LEU A 14 4.60 8.05 -3.38
CA LEU A 14 5.36 7.09 -2.57
C LEU A 14 6.15 6.08 -3.43
N CYS A 15 5.55 5.54 -4.50
CA CYS A 15 6.22 4.56 -5.36
C CYS A 15 7.48 5.12 -6.03
N LYS A 16 7.45 6.39 -6.46
CA LYS A 16 8.63 7.06 -7.01
C LYS A 16 9.71 7.23 -5.92
N GLY A 17 9.32 7.67 -4.73
CA GLY A 17 10.24 7.79 -3.60
C GLY A 17 10.90 6.46 -3.22
N LEU A 18 10.13 5.37 -3.21
CA LEU A 18 10.67 4.02 -2.97
C LEU A 18 11.63 3.61 -4.08
N TYR A 19 11.27 3.81 -5.35
CA TYR A 19 12.12 3.49 -6.49
C TYR A 19 13.46 4.22 -6.44
N GLU A 20 13.45 5.52 -6.16
CA GLU A 20 14.65 6.36 -6.07
C GLU A 20 15.51 5.98 -4.85
N ALA A 21 14.89 5.73 -3.68
CA ALA A 21 15.61 5.37 -2.46
C ALA A 21 16.34 4.02 -2.56
N TYR A 22 15.80 3.08 -3.33
CA TYR A 22 16.39 1.75 -3.50
C TYR A 22 17.09 1.55 -4.84
N ASN A 23 17.33 2.60 -5.62
CA ASN A 23 17.97 2.58 -6.95
C ASN A 23 17.32 1.57 -7.94
N GLY A 24 16.05 1.26 -7.76
CA GLY A 24 15.27 0.38 -8.63
C GLY A 24 15.66 -1.11 -8.69
N ASN A 25 16.74 -1.53 -8.03
CA ASN A 25 17.40 -2.81 -8.31
C ASN A 25 16.80 -4.06 -7.65
N GLN A 26 15.82 -3.91 -6.76
CA GLN A 26 15.22 -5.06 -6.04
C GLN A 26 13.70 -4.93 -5.89
N LEU A 27 13.11 -3.92 -6.50
CA LEU A 27 11.69 -3.63 -6.39
C LEU A 27 11.00 -3.94 -7.72
N GLU A 28 9.95 -4.72 -7.67
CA GLU A 28 9.04 -4.88 -8.78
C GLU A 28 7.76 -4.07 -8.52
N PHE A 29 7.31 -3.35 -9.54
CA PHE A 29 6.09 -2.55 -9.46
C PHE A 29 5.05 -3.12 -10.42
N ILE A 30 3.83 -3.30 -9.93
CA ILE A 30 2.70 -3.71 -10.75
C ILE A 30 1.56 -2.69 -10.70
N GLY A 31 0.95 -2.44 -11.85
CA GLY A 31 -0.14 -1.50 -12.00
C GLY A 31 -0.51 -1.29 -13.47
N ARG A 32 -1.42 -0.37 -13.73
CA ARG A 32 -1.88 -0.08 -15.10
C ARG A 32 -0.76 0.35 -16.06
N HIS A 33 0.32 0.94 -15.54
CA HIS A 33 1.45 1.40 -16.34
C HIS A 33 2.20 0.28 -17.07
N ASN A 34 2.10 -0.93 -16.58
CA ASN A 34 2.72 -2.12 -17.17
C ASN A 34 1.71 -3.24 -17.51
N GLY A 35 0.45 -2.85 -17.74
CA GLY A 35 -0.56 -3.73 -18.31
C GLY A 35 -1.39 -4.54 -17.31
N TRP A 36 -1.23 -4.35 -16.00
CA TRP A 36 -2.03 -5.04 -15.01
C TRP A 36 -3.42 -4.44 -14.87
N ASP A 37 -4.45 -5.28 -14.93
CA ASP A 37 -5.79 -4.91 -14.46
C ASP A 37 -5.83 -5.08 -12.95
N MET A 38 -5.77 -3.96 -12.24
CA MET A 38 -5.79 -3.96 -10.78
C MET A 38 -7.17 -4.26 -10.17
N GLN A 39 -8.20 -4.47 -10.99
CA GLN A 39 -9.51 -4.94 -10.54
C GLN A 39 -9.61 -6.47 -10.59
N ASP A 40 -8.76 -7.15 -11.35
CA ASP A 40 -8.61 -8.62 -11.29
C ASP A 40 -7.73 -8.99 -10.09
N LEU A 41 -8.35 -8.91 -8.90
CA LEU A 41 -7.65 -9.13 -7.64
C LEU A 41 -7.14 -10.56 -7.48
N ASP A 42 -7.76 -11.55 -8.15
CA ASP A 42 -7.32 -12.95 -8.08
C ASP A 42 -6.04 -13.14 -8.88
N ALA A 43 -5.96 -12.62 -10.10
CA ALA A 43 -4.74 -12.65 -10.89
C ALA A 43 -3.59 -11.90 -10.21
N VAL A 44 -3.88 -10.72 -9.61
CA VAL A 44 -2.90 -9.93 -8.86
C VAL A 44 -2.39 -10.70 -7.65
N ALA A 45 -3.26 -11.31 -6.86
CA ALA A 45 -2.88 -12.09 -5.68
C ALA A 45 -2.06 -13.34 -6.04
N ASP A 46 -2.44 -14.04 -7.13
CA ASP A 46 -1.70 -15.20 -7.62
C ASP A 46 -0.29 -14.84 -8.07
N TYR A 47 -0.12 -13.69 -8.71
CA TYR A 47 1.21 -13.21 -9.11
C TYR A 47 2.10 -12.83 -7.92
N ILE A 48 1.51 -12.20 -6.88
CA ILE A 48 2.22 -11.72 -5.68
C ILE A 48 2.68 -12.86 -4.77
N LYS A 49 2.00 -14.00 -4.77
CA LYS A 49 2.14 -15.06 -3.75
C LYS A 49 3.55 -15.58 -3.48
N ASP A 50 4.44 -15.54 -4.48
CA ASP A 50 5.80 -16.10 -4.42
C ASP A 50 6.90 -15.03 -4.17
N TYR A 51 6.50 -13.82 -3.75
CA TYR A 51 7.42 -12.77 -3.31
C TYR A 51 7.69 -12.86 -1.81
N ASP A 52 8.83 -12.32 -1.36
CA ASP A 52 9.20 -12.31 0.06
C ASP A 52 8.47 -11.22 0.84
N VAL A 53 8.28 -10.06 0.19
CA VAL A 53 7.60 -8.87 0.75
C VAL A 53 6.62 -8.31 -0.27
N PHE A 54 5.42 -8.00 0.21
CA PHE A 54 4.39 -7.31 -0.57
C PHE A 54 4.08 -5.94 0.03
N VAL A 55 4.13 -4.89 -0.79
CA VAL A 55 3.72 -3.53 -0.42
C VAL A 55 2.42 -3.17 -1.14
N ASN A 56 1.34 -3.14 -0.40
CA ASN A 56 -0.01 -2.82 -0.85
C ASN A 56 -0.23 -1.31 -0.84
N SER A 57 0.20 -0.62 -1.89
CA SER A 57 0.27 0.85 -1.94
C SER A 57 -0.81 1.50 -2.78
N LEU A 58 -1.34 0.81 -3.78
CA LEU A 58 -2.28 1.40 -4.72
C LEU A 58 -3.68 1.49 -4.12
N LEU A 59 -4.30 2.66 -4.20
CA LEU A 59 -5.73 2.79 -3.94
C LEU A 59 -6.51 2.13 -5.08
N ILE A 60 -7.22 1.06 -4.76
CA ILE A 60 -8.13 0.35 -5.66
C ILE A 60 -9.56 0.72 -5.24
N PRO A 61 -10.43 1.15 -6.18
CA PRO A 61 -11.82 1.48 -5.86
C PRO A 61 -12.57 0.35 -5.12
N ASP A 62 -13.70 0.70 -4.50
CA ASP A 62 -14.64 -0.26 -3.90
C ASP A 62 -13.99 -1.18 -2.85
N ASN A 63 -13.15 -0.61 -1.99
CA ASN A 63 -12.37 -1.34 -0.97
C ASN A 63 -11.38 -2.38 -1.56
N GLY A 64 -11.07 -2.30 -2.83
CA GLY A 64 -10.22 -3.29 -3.50
C GLY A 64 -8.83 -3.45 -2.88
N GLN A 65 -8.31 -2.42 -2.19
CA GLN A 65 -7.04 -2.54 -1.47
C GLN A 65 -7.13 -3.48 -0.26
N GLU A 66 -8.24 -3.43 0.49
CA GLU A 66 -8.54 -4.35 1.59
C GLU A 66 -8.80 -5.76 1.05
N GLU A 67 -9.63 -5.88 0.01
CA GLU A 67 -9.92 -7.18 -0.62
C GLU A 67 -8.65 -7.86 -1.15
N LEU A 68 -7.74 -7.09 -1.76
CA LEU A 68 -6.44 -7.60 -2.19
C LEU A 68 -5.62 -8.11 -0.99
N LEU A 69 -5.62 -7.40 0.14
CA LEU A 69 -4.98 -7.88 1.37
C LEU A 69 -5.54 -9.23 1.79
N HIS A 70 -6.87 -9.40 1.80
CA HIS A 70 -7.51 -10.67 2.16
C HIS A 70 -7.12 -11.83 1.21
N LYS A 71 -7.07 -11.57 -0.09
CA LYS A 71 -6.71 -12.58 -1.09
C LYS A 71 -5.23 -12.95 -0.99
N VAL A 72 -4.35 -11.96 -0.93
CA VAL A 72 -2.91 -12.19 -0.78
C VAL A 72 -2.61 -12.94 0.51
N TYR A 73 -3.15 -12.52 1.65
CA TYR A 73 -2.86 -13.16 2.94
C TYR A 73 -3.14 -14.68 2.94
N LYS A 74 -4.16 -15.13 2.20
CA LYS A 74 -4.54 -16.56 2.11
C LYS A 74 -3.53 -17.41 1.35
N THR A 75 -2.80 -16.84 0.40
CA THR A 75 -1.95 -17.57 -0.54
C THR A 75 -0.47 -17.21 -0.46
N PHE A 76 -0.15 -16.14 0.27
CA PHE A 76 1.19 -15.57 0.34
C PHE A 76 2.18 -16.52 1.02
N LYS A 77 3.30 -16.78 0.38
CA LYS A 77 4.39 -17.61 0.89
C LYS A 77 5.53 -16.80 1.48
N GLY A 78 5.49 -15.48 1.31
CA GLY A 78 6.46 -14.56 1.86
C GLY A 78 6.27 -14.31 3.37
N SER A 79 7.07 -13.40 3.89
CA SER A 79 7.14 -13.17 5.34
C SER A 79 6.49 -11.87 5.79
N HIS A 80 6.25 -10.91 4.88
CA HIS A 80 5.80 -9.57 5.27
C HIS A 80 4.89 -8.91 4.24
N ILE A 81 3.73 -8.47 4.69
CA ILE A 81 2.80 -7.61 3.96
C ILE A 81 2.80 -6.24 4.60
N ILE A 82 3.03 -5.19 3.81
CA ILE A 82 3.05 -3.80 4.26
C ILE A 82 1.91 -3.06 3.56
N ASN A 83 0.90 -2.64 4.32
CA ASN A 83 -0.20 -1.84 3.80
C ASN A 83 0.10 -0.35 3.94
N ILE A 84 -0.14 0.39 2.88
CA ILE A 84 -0.03 1.85 2.87
C ILE A 84 -1.41 2.47 3.06
N SER A 85 -1.60 3.02 4.24
CA SER A 85 -2.82 3.69 4.66
C SER A 85 -2.64 5.22 4.69
N SER A 86 -3.55 5.90 5.37
CA SER A 86 -3.57 7.36 5.50
C SER A 86 -4.00 7.73 6.91
N THR A 87 -3.44 8.82 7.44
CA THR A 87 -3.90 9.41 8.70
C THR A 87 -5.37 9.83 8.67
N THR A 88 -5.94 10.00 7.47
CA THR A 88 -7.37 10.25 7.28
C THR A 88 -8.25 9.18 7.94
N SER A 89 -7.81 7.92 7.97
CA SER A 89 -8.55 6.82 8.62
C SER A 89 -8.75 7.03 10.13
N TYR A 90 -7.92 7.86 10.77
CA TYR A 90 -8.00 8.14 12.22
C TYR A 90 -8.79 9.40 12.54
N TRP A 91 -8.68 10.42 11.70
CA TRP A 91 -9.20 11.74 12.02
C TRP A 91 -10.44 12.13 11.23
N GLY A 92 -10.69 11.45 10.11
CA GLY A 92 -11.59 11.92 9.09
C GLY A 92 -11.11 13.27 8.56
N ASP A 93 -11.15 13.48 7.28
CA ASP A 93 -11.05 14.83 6.76
C ASP A 93 -12.31 15.11 5.93
N GLY A 94 -12.88 16.25 6.04
CA GLY A 94 -14.03 16.66 5.20
C GLY A 94 -13.62 16.91 3.74
N TYR A 95 -12.39 16.61 3.34
CA TYR A 95 -11.79 16.93 2.04
C TYR A 95 -11.42 15.71 1.21
N SER A 96 -11.39 14.52 1.80
CA SER A 96 -11.10 13.29 1.05
C SER A 96 -12.18 12.94 0.04
N PRO A 97 -11.83 12.34 -1.10
CA PRO A 97 -12.81 11.81 -2.02
C PRO A 97 -13.79 10.86 -1.31
N LYS A 98 -15.07 10.89 -1.74
CA LYS A 98 -16.09 10.00 -1.19
C LYS A 98 -15.60 8.55 -1.23
N GLY A 99 -15.77 7.84 -0.11
CA GLY A 99 -15.34 6.45 0.04
C GLY A 99 -13.86 6.25 0.41
N TYR A 100 -13.03 7.31 0.37
CA TYR A 100 -11.61 7.17 0.70
C TYR A 100 -11.40 6.88 2.19
N PHE A 101 -12.07 7.61 3.06
CA PHE A 101 -12.02 7.41 4.51
C PHE A 101 -12.45 5.98 4.88
N GLU A 102 -13.60 5.55 4.37
CA GLU A 102 -14.15 4.22 4.61
C GLU A 102 -13.20 3.13 4.13
N SER A 103 -12.64 3.28 2.93
CA SER A 103 -11.69 2.33 2.35
C SER A 103 -10.40 2.21 3.17
N LYS A 104 -9.85 3.34 3.66
CA LYS A 104 -8.65 3.32 4.50
C LYS A 104 -8.93 2.78 5.90
N THR A 105 -10.10 3.06 6.46
CA THR A 105 -10.54 2.49 7.75
C THR A 105 -10.72 0.98 7.66
N ALA A 106 -11.32 0.47 6.59
CA ALA A 106 -11.47 -0.96 6.34
C ALA A 106 -10.10 -1.65 6.25
N LEU A 107 -9.18 -1.09 5.46
CA LEU A 107 -7.80 -1.59 5.36
C LEU A 107 -7.07 -1.62 6.71
N ASP A 108 -7.21 -0.58 7.52
CA ASP A 108 -6.58 -0.49 8.85
C ASP A 108 -7.11 -1.56 9.79
N ASN A 109 -8.42 -1.80 9.80
CA ASN A 109 -9.05 -2.83 10.62
C ASN A 109 -8.60 -4.24 10.21
N ALA A 110 -8.58 -4.53 8.91
CA ALA A 110 -8.08 -5.80 8.38
C ALA A 110 -6.59 -6.00 8.71
N SER A 111 -5.76 -4.97 8.53
CA SER A 111 -4.34 -5.00 8.86
C SER A 111 -4.08 -5.30 10.33
N LYS A 112 -4.86 -4.68 11.23
CA LYS A 112 -4.79 -4.93 12.67
C LYS A 112 -5.14 -6.37 13.01
N THR A 113 -6.20 -6.92 12.41
CA THR A 113 -6.61 -8.31 12.62
C THR A 113 -5.50 -9.27 12.21
N TYR A 114 -4.93 -9.13 11.01
CA TYR A 114 -3.86 -10.00 10.55
C TYR A 114 -2.55 -9.84 11.32
N SER A 115 -2.24 -8.63 11.79
CA SER A 115 -1.05 -8.44 12.64
C SER A 115 -1.19 -9.15 13.98
N GLN A 116 -2.41 -9.24 14.53
CA GLN A 116 -2.70 -10.00 15.75
C GLN A 116 -2.50 -11.50 15.55
N TYR A 117 -2.90 -12.08 14.41
CA TYR A 117 -2.65 -13.49 14.11
C TYR A 117 -1.15 -13.83 14.15
N CYS A 118 -0.31 -12.95 13.61
CA CYS A 118 1.14 -13.13 13.72
C CYS A 118 1.63 -13.00 15.18
N ALA A 119 1.12 -12.01 15.92
CA ALA A 119 1.52 -11.77 17.31
C ALA A 119 1.14 -12.93 18.26
N PHE A 120 0.01 -13.60 17.98
CA PHE A 120 -0.45 -14.77 18.77
C PHE A 120 0.12 -16.10 18.27
N GLY A 121 0.94 -16.09 17.21
CA GLY A 121 1.58 -17.28 16.67
C GLY A 121 0.71 -18.10 15.71
N ASP A 122 -0.46 -17.59 15.32
CA ASP A 122 -1.38 -18.24 14.38
C ASP A 122 -0.92 -18.09 12.92
N SER A 123 0.03 -17.20 12.65
CA SER A 123 0.57 -16.95 11.32
C SER A 123 2.07 -16.59 11.37
N LYS A 124 2.80 -16.99 10.32
CA LYS A 124 4.19 -16.55 10.11
C LYS A 124 4.29 -15.27 9.28
N ILE A 125 3.18 -14.83 8.67
CA ILE A 125 3.12 -13.62 7.85
C ILE A 125 2.95 -12.41 8.76
N ARG A 126 3.96 -11.55 8.80
CA ARG A 126 3.84 -10.25 9.46
C ARG A 126 3.01 -9.32 8.60
N VAL A 127 2.07 -8.61 9.19
CA VAL A 127 1.32 -7.55 8.52
C VAL A 127 1.60 -6.24 9.25
N SER A 128 2.08 -5.25 8.50
CA SER A 128 2.32 -3.90 8.99
C SER A 128 1.41 -2.93 8.25
N ASN A 129 0.98 -1.89 8.96
CA ASN A 129 0.19 -0.81 8.38
C ASN A 129 0.91 0.51 8.61
N ILE A 130 1.17 1.26 7.54
CA ILE A 130 1.85 2.55 7.58
C ILE A 130 0.87 3.63 7.13
N ALA A 131 0.45 4.47 8.07
CA ALA A 131 -0.44 5.58 7.79
C ALA A 131 0.38 6.85 7.54
N PHE A 132 0.43 7.31 6.29
CA PHE A 132 1.05 8.57 5.94
C PHE A 132 0.08 9.74 6.11
N GLY A 133 0.63 10.88 6.55
CA GLY A 133 0.01 12.18 6.36
C GLY A 133 0.08 12.63 4.89
N GLN A 134 -0.05 13.93 4.67
CA GLN A 134 0.04 14.47 3.32
C GLN A 134 1.47 14.39 2.80
N LEU A 135 1.65 13.67 1.68
CA LEU A 135 2.93 13.57 1.00
C LEU A 135 3.15 14.79 0.08
N ASP A 136 4.41 15.20 -0.06
CA ASP A 136 4.81 16.20 -1.05
C ASP A 136 4.82 15.56 -2.45
N SER A 137 3.72 15.70 -3.16
CA SER A 137 3.52 15.13 -4.48
C SER A 137 2.78 16.11 -5.38
N LYS A 138 2.77 15.85 -6.69
CA LYS A 138 2.08 16.69 -7.66
C LYS A 138 0.60 16.94 -7.33
N LYS A 139 -0.08 15.95 -6.76
CA LYS A 139 -1.49 16.07 -6.33
C LYS A 139 -1.69 16.98 -5.13
N THR A 140 -0.66 17.20 -4.33
CA THR A 140 -0.76 17.94 -3.06
C THR A 140 -0.09 19.31 -3.11
N ASN A 141 0.61 19.64 -4.20
CA ASN A 141 1.37 20.90 -4.32
C ASN A 141 0.50 22.15 -4.35
N ASP A 142 -0.79 22.02 -4.67
CA ASP A 142 -1.72 23.16 -4.68
C ASP A 142 -2.19 23.57 -3.26
N ASN A 143 -1.90 22.78 -2.24
CA ASN A 143 -2.24 23.05 -0.83
C ASN A 143 -1.03 23.62 -0.07
N SER A 144 -0.89 24.94 -0.09
CA SER A 144 0.29 25.66 0.41
C SER A 144 0.49 25.68 1.95
N ASN A 145 -0.48 25.21 2.75
CA ASN A 145 -0.48 25.41 4.21
C ASN A 145 -0.22 24.17 5.07
N SER A 146 0.04 23.01 4.48
CA SER A 146 0.29 21.77 5.25
C SER A 146 1.76 21.39 5.24
N LYS A 147 2.29 20.94 6.38
CA LYS A 147 3.61 20.29 6.43
C LYS A 147 3.51 18.97 5.68
N LYS A 148 4.28 18.83 4.59
CA LYS A 148 4.33 17.66 3.74
C LYS A 148 5.56 16.82 4.07
N ILE A 149 5.44 15.52 3.89
CA ILE A 149 6.56 14.58 4.01
C ILE A 149 7.24 14.49 2.64
N SER A 150 8.55 14.66 2.60
CA SER A 150 9.35 14.46 1.38
C SER A 150 9.16 13.04 0.85
N LEU A 151 9.08 12.88 -0.48
CA LEU A 151 8.97 11.57 -1.11
C LEU A 151 10.18 10.67 -0.81
N LEU A 152 11.38 11.25 -0.70
CA LEU A 152 12.59 10.51 -0.34
C LEU A 152 12.55 10.02 1.11
N ASP A 153 12.03 10.81 2.03
CA ASP A 153 11.92 10.42 3.44
C ASP A 153 10.81 9.40 3.65
N ALA A 154 9.74 9.47 2.88
CA ALA A 154 8.67 8.46 2.90
C ALA A 154 9.11 7.11 2.31
N GLY A 155 10.10 7.10 1.41
CA GLY A 155 10.64 5.90 0.77
C GLY A 155 11.70 5.15 1.60
N LYS A 156 12.22 5.76 2.67
CA LYS A 156 13.19 5.15 3.59
C LYS A 156 12.49 4.46 4.74
#